data_8c31b62fc214ff43015edc6e0f86190c
#
_entry.id   8c31b62fc214ff43015edc6e0f86190c
#
_cell.length_a   1.000
_cell.length_b   1.000
_cell.length_c   1.000
_cell.angle_alpha   90.00
_cell.angle_beta   90.00
_cell.angle_gamma   90.00
#
_symmetry.space_group_name_H-M   'P 1'
#
loop_
_entity.id
_entity.type
_entity.pdbx_description
1 polymer ?
#
loop_
_entity_poly.entity_id
_entity_poly.type
_entity_poly.pdbx_seq_one_letter_code
_entity_poly.pdbx_strand_id
1 'polypeptide(L)'
;LAERGYAFRCVVTDADGNSVISNSAAFFVKTEELRITMQPMSVEAAPMDIAEFRIRAAGGRPPYRYQWEVSDDTMGWTWIDTLQDTSMYYDDTKGLLQVEISGYEWRDHVRYRCVVFDADGGSIQTQAVEISEKVMSLSVSTQQSVVQATNGEQVSFQITVSGGKAPYQYEWTRASIPENGGYLRFFKIDDEDHAGQKTNELSIRVGSEPYYYRCVVTDAEGTSAEMTFTLEIKPRRAMPNRWGSG
;
A
#
# COMPACT_ATOMS: atom_id res chain seq x y z
N LEU A 1 24.68 -34.35 8.68
CA LEU A 1 23.50 -35.22 8.55
C LEU A 1 23.55 -36.27 9.65
N ALA A 2 22.70 -36.15 10.68
CA ALA A 2 22.55 -37.15 11.68
C ALA A 2 21.68 -38.29 11.11
N GLU A 3 22.31 -39.36 10.67
CA GLU A 3 21.60 -40.57 10.23
C GLU A 3 21.11 -41.30 11.48
N ARG A 4 19.80 -41.39 11.70
CA ARG A 4 19.21 -42.31 12.68
C ARG A 4 19.07 -43.67 12.04
N GLY A 5 19.89 -44.63 12.52
CA GLY A 5 19.86 -46.01 12.10
C GLY A 5 19.14 -46.88 13.12
N TYR A 6 18.43 -47.87 12.62
CA TYR A 6 17.87 -48.94 13.42
C TYR A 6 18.55 -50.24 12.98
N ALA A 7 18.96 -51.06 13.94
CA ALA A 7 19.53 -52.37 13.68
C ALA A 7 18.58 -53.45 14.21
N PHE A 8 18.31 -54.43 13.39
CA PHE A 8 17.44 -55.55 13.69
C PHE A 8 18.23 -56.84 13.53
N ARG A 9 17.98 -57.81 14.35
CA ARG A 9 18.46 -59.18 14.22
C ARG A 9 17.32 -60.15 14.48
N CYS A 10 17.35 -61.27 13.87
CA CYS A 10 16.42 -62.35 14.10
C CYS A 10 17.05 -63.37 15.05
N VAL A 11 16.30 -63.86 16.01
CA VAL A 11 16.66 -65.02 16.87
C VAL A 11 15.71 -66.13 16.49
N VAL A 12 16.24 -67.23 16.10
CA VAL A 12 15.49 -68.49 15.80
C VAL A 12 15.79 -69.52 16.87
N THR A 13 14.73 -69.97 17.52
CA THR A 13 14.84 -70.99 18.59
C THR A 13 14.13 -72.30 18.14
N ASP A 14 14.77 -73.43 18.29
CA ASP A 14 14.19 -74.76 18.00
C ASP A 14 13.29 -75.27 19.15
N ALA A 15 12.67 -76.42 18.95
CA ALA A 15 11.76 -77.00 19.94
C ALA A 15 12.48 -77.46 21.23
N ASP A 16 13.81 -77.70 21.17
CA ASP A 16 14.66 -78.13 22.29
C ASP A 16 15.27 -76.90 23.03
N GLY A 17 14.94 -75.65 22.60
CA GLY A 17 15.41 -74.39 23.23
C GLY A 17 16.77 -73.92 22.72
N ASN A 18 17.38 -74.52 21.71
CA ASN A 18 18.61 -74.01 21.12
C ASN A 18 18.33 -72.84 20.21
N SER A 19 19.14 -71.78 20.29
CA SER A 19 18.93 -70.57 19.54
C SER A 19 20.14 -70.22 18.67
N VAL A 20 19.85 -69.70 17.47
CA VAL A 20 20.81 -69.03 16.58
C VAL A 20 20.38 -67.60 16.30
N ILE A 21 21.34 -66.71 16.19
CA ILE A 21 21.11 -65.29 15.99
C ILE A 21 21.66 -64.94 14.61
N SER A 22 20.84 -64.23 13.81
CA SER A 22 21.27 -63.72 12.53
C SER A 22 22.27 -62.53 12.68
N ASN A 23 23.00 -62.26 11.63
CA ASN A 23 23.69 -60.98 11.53
C ASN A 23 22.69 -59.81 11.67
N SER A 24 23.14 -58.63 12.17
CA SER A 24 22.34 -57.46 12.23
C SER A 24 22.16 -56.85 10.84
N ALA A 25 20.92 -56.48 10.52
CA ALA A 25 20.57 -55.62 9.38
C ALA A 25 20.24 -54.24 9.89
N ALA A 26 20.80 -53.23 9.30
CA ALA A 26 20.54 -51.84 9.65
C ALA A 26 19.85 -51.10 8.49
N PHE A 27 18.92 -50.23 8.82
CA PHE A 27 18.43 -49.26 7.86
C PHE A 27 18.58 -47.84 8.45
N PHE A 28 18.83 -46.91 7.58
CA PHE A 28 19.01 -45.51 7.92
C PHE A 28 17.87 -44.72 7.31
N VAL A 29 17.22 -43.88 8.11
CA VAL A 29 16.24 -42.90 7.60
C VAL A 29 17.02 -41.72 7.06
N LYS A 30 17.00 -41.56 5.74
CA LYS A 30 17.55 -40.36 5.10
C LYS A 30 16.61 -39.18 5.39
N THR A 31 16.99 -38.29 6.30
CA THR A 31 16.29 -37.05 6.50
C THR A 31 16.70 -36.08 5.39
N GLU A 32 15.71 -35.44 4.73
CA GLU A 32 16.01 -34.32 3.84
C GLU A 32 16.57 -33.17 4.64
N GLU A 33 17.48 -32.41 4.03
CA GLU A 33 18.03 -31.20 4.65
C GLU A 33 16.92 -30.12 4.85
N LEU A 34 16.98 -29.41 5.99
CA LEU A 34 16.07 -28.31 6.27
C LEU A 34 16.26 -27.22 5.20
N ARG A 35 15.17 -26.83 4.56
CA ARG A 35 15.17 -25.83 3.49
C ARG A 35 13.93 -24.93 3.57
N ILE A 36 14.05 -23.70 3.11
CA ILE A 36 12.93 -22.77 2.94
C ILE A 36 12.29 -23.06 1.58
N THR A 37 10.98 -23.33 1.56
CA THR A 37 10.22 -23.63 0.34
C THR A 37 9.41 -22.41 -0.13
N MET A 38 9.18 -21.45 0.74
CA MET A 38 8.58 -20.14 0.42
C MET A 38 9.29 -19.07 1.20
N GLN A 39 9.96 -18.17 0.49
CA GLN A 39 10.59 -16.97 1.05
C GLN A 39 9.54 -15.90 1.31
N PRO A 40 9.72 -15.05 2.34
CA PRO A 40 8.95 -13.84 2.45
C PRO A 40 9.29 -12.88 1.29
N MET A 41 8.38 -11.99 0.95
CA MET A 41 8.58 -10.96 -0.09
C MET A 41 8.37 -9.58 0.50
N SER A 42 9.17 -8.60 0.03
CA SER A 42 8.96 -7.19 0.36
C SER A 42 7.59 -6.73 -0.11
N VAL A 43 6.99 -5.82 0.62
CA VAL A 43 5.63 -5.31 0.36
C VAL A 43 5.63 -3.79 0.30
N GLU A 44 4.70 -3.23 -0.49
CA GLU A 44 4.37 -1.81 -0.47
C GLU A 44 3.14 -1.60 0.41
N ALA A 45 3.22 -0.66 1.36
CA ALA A 45 2.13 -0.37 2.27
C ALA A 45 2.00 1.12 2.57
N ALA A 46 0.79 1.57 2.89
CA ALA A 46 0.51 2.91 3.38
C ALA A 46 0.48 2.95 4.91
N PRO A 47 0.61 4.12 5.55
CA PRO A 47 0.39 4.24 6.99
C PRO A 47 -0.98 3.69 7.41
N MET A 48 -1.02 2.96 8.52
CA MET A 48 -2.18 2.25 9.08
C MET A 48 -2.58 0.96 8.34
N ASP A 49 -1.87 0.56 7.27
CA ASP A 49 -2.01 -0.77 6.70
C ASP A 49 -1.34 -1.81 7.63
N ILE A 50 -1.67 -3.08 7.41
CA ILE A 50 -0.96 -4.21 8.04
C ILE A 50 -0.18 -4.93 6.95
N ALA A 51 1.16 -4.90 7.05
CA ALA A 51 2.02 -5.71 6.20
C ALA A 51 2.11 -7.14 6.76
N GLU A 52 2.07 -8.13 5.87
CA GLU A 52 2.12 -9.53 6.24
C GLU A 52 3.23 -10.26 5.50
N PHE A 53 4.09 -10.95 6.26
CA PHE A 53 5.14 -11.81 5.75
C PHE A 53 4.88 -13.25 6.11
N ARG A 54 4.99 -14.15 5.12
CA ARG A 54 4.80 -15.58 5.29
C ARG A 54 5.99 -16.35 4.75
N ILE A 55 6.35 -17.43 5.45
CA ILE A 55 7.37 -18.38 5.02
C ILE A 55 6.88 -19.81 5.17
N ARG A 56 7.51 -20.70 4.45
CA ARG A 56 7.34 -22.15 4.62
C ARG A 56 8.68 -22.85 4.57
N ALA A 57 8.84 -23.87 5.39
CA ALA A 57 10.00 -24.74 5.41
C ALA A 57 9.60 -26.19 5.14
N ALA A 58 10.57 -26.98 4.71
CA ALA A 58 10.45 -28.43 4.54
C ALA A 58 11.81 -29.09 4.78
N GLY A 59 11.82 -30.41 4.90
CA GLY A 59 13.02 -31.17 5.28
C GLY A 59 13.35 -30.99 6.77
N GLY A 60 14.51 -31.40 7.21
CA GLY A 60 14.82 -31.45 8.64
C GLY A 60 13.82 -32.33 9.41
N ARG A 61 13.63 -32.03 10.67
CA ARG A 61 12.69 -32.74 11.54
C ARG A 61 11.63 -31.76 12.12
N PRO A 62 10.34 -31.93 11.77
CA PRO A 62 9.29 -31.15 12.41
C PRO A 62 9.09 -31.55 13.90
N PRO A 63 8.48 -30.71 14.76
CA PRO A 63 7.90 -29.40 14.39
C PRO A 63 8.95 -28.35 14.14
N TYR A 64 8.62 -27.37 13.27
CA TYR A 64 9.45 -26.20 13.05
C TYR A 64 9.05 -25.08 14.01
N ARG A 65 10.05 -24.28 14.41
CA ARG A 65 9.87 -23.03 15.13
C ARG A 65 10.41 -21.88 14.29
N TYR A 66 9.61 -20.83 14.17
CA TYR A 66 9.92 -19.66 13.37
C TYR A 66 10.21 -18.48 14.30
N GLN A 67 11.33 -17.85 14.14
CA GLN A 67 11.73 -16.70 14.96
C GLN A 67 12.10 -15.54 14.06
N TRP A 68 11.35 -14.44 14.17
CA TRP A 68 11.57 -13.27 13.36
C TRP A 68 12.56 -12.31 14.00
N GLU A 69 13.36 -11.68 13.15
CA GLU A 69 14.30 -10.63 13.50
C GLU A 69 13.98 -9.37 12.70
N VAL A 70 14.21 -8.22 13.33
CA VAL A 70 14.10 -6.89 12.73
C VAL A 70 15.43 -6.17 12.84
N SER A 71 15.73 -5.29 11.90
CA SER A 71 16.93 -4.45 11.86
C SER A 71 16.58 -3.14 11.16
N ASP A 72 17.20 -2.03 11.59
CA ASP A 72 17.13 -0.72 10.95
C ASP A 72 18.54 -0.14 10.73
N ASP A 73 18.66 1.12 10.33
CA ASP A 73 19.93 1.78 10.06
C ASP A 73 20.78 2.01 11.32
N THR A 74 20.17 1.93 12.51
CA THR A 74 20.83 2.21 13.80
C THR A 74 21.06 0.95 14.61
N MET A 75 20.26 -0.08 14.39
CA MET A 75 20.22 -1.31 15.17
C MET A 75 20.55 -2.52 14.29
N GLY A 76 21.40 -3.41 14.76
CA GLY A 76 21.61 -4.72 14.13
C GLY A 76 20.40 -5.63 14.29
N TRP A 77 20.49 -6.84 13.74
CA TRP A 77 19.42 -7.83 13.83
C TRP A 77 19.07 -8.18 15.27
N THR A 78 17.82 -7.98 15.64
CA THR A 78 17.27 -8.21 16.99
C THR A 78 16.02 -9.07 16.88
N TRP A 79 15.83 -10.00 17.81
CA TRP A 79 14.62 -10.83 17.87
C TRP A 79 13.39 -9.98 18.22
N ILE A 80 12.31 -10.12 17.47
CA ILE A 80 11.06 -9.35 17.67
C ILE A 80 10.46 -9.62 19.06
N ASP A 81 10.58 -10.83 19.59
CA ASP A 81 10.07 -11.21 20.90
C ASP A 81 10.79 -10.49 22.07
N THR A 82 11.97 -9.94 21.83
CA THR A 82 12.69 -9.14 22.82
C THR A 82 12.31 -7.66 22.82
N LEU A 83 11.60 -7.22 21.78
CA LEU A 83 11.09 -5.87 21.64
C LEU A 83 9.71 -5.78 22.33
N GLN A 84 9.52 -4.71 23.13
CA GLN A 84 8.19 -4.42 23.70
C GLN A 84 7.34 -3.61 22.72
N ASP A 85 7.37 -3.98 21.44
CA ASP A 85 6.67 -3.29 20.39
C ASP A 85 5.36 -4.02 20.07
N THR A 86 4.23 -3.35 20.32
CA THR A 86 2.89 -3.89 20.09
C THR A 86 2.41 -3.77 18.65
N SER A 87 3.16 -3.08 17.79
CA SER A 87 2.84 -2.96 16.36
C SER A 87 3.14 -4.23 15.57
N MET A 88 3.86 -5.19 16.16
CA MET A 88 4.26 -6.43 15.53
C MET A 88 3.60 -7.64 16.20
N TYR A 89 3.01 -8.50 15.39
CA TYR A 89 2.48 -9.80 15.80
C TYR A 89 3.11 -10.90 14.96
N TYR A 90 3.58 -11.97 15.59
CA TYR A 90 4.07 -13.16 14.88
C TYR A 90 3.55 -14.46 15.49
N ASP A 91 3.47 -15.49 14.65
CA ASP A 91 3.13 -16.86 15.05
C ASP A 91 4.35 -17.75 14.80
N ASP A 92 5.00 -18.17 15.87
CA ASP A 92 6.22 -18.96 15.83
C ASP A 92 6.03 -20.38 15.29
N THR A 93 4.79 -20.83 15.15
CA THR A 93 4.42 -22.15 14.62
C THR A 93 4.01 -22.12 13.14
N LYS A 94 3.60 -20.95 12.63
CA LYS A 94 3.05 -20.81 11.28
C LYS A 94 3.93 -20.05 10.30
N GLY A 95 5.05 -19.48 10.77
CA GLY A 95 5.93 -18.67 9.93
C GLY A 95 5.27 -17.37 9.45
N LEU A 96 4.45 -16.75 10.30
CA LEU A 96 3.72 -15.51 10.04
C LEU A 96 4.31 -14.37 10.85
N LEU A 97 4.51 -13.21 10.20
CA LEU A 97 4.73 -11.93 10.84
C LEU A 97 3.74 -10.92 10.24
N GLN A 98 3.08 -10.15 11.09
CA GLN A 98 2.25 -9.00 10.76
C GLN A 98 2.82 -7.75 11.43
N VAL A 99 2.90 -6.65 10.67
CA VAL A 99 3.43 -5.36 11.11
C VAL A 99 2.41 -4.28 10.81
N GLU A 100 1.95 -3.56 11.82
CA GLU A 100 1.12 -2.36 11.66
C GLU A 100 2.02 -1.19 11.24
N ILE A 101 1.69 -0.54 10.13
CA ILE A 101 2.53 0.44 9.47
C ILE A 101 2.35 1.82 10.08
N SER A 102 3.40 2.35 10.65
CA SER A 102 3.45 3.71 11.20
C SER A 102 4.06 4.74 10.24
N GLY A 103 4.85 4.27 9.25
CA GLY A 103 5.57 5.08 8.27
C GLY A 103 7.05 5.33 8.61
N TYR A 104 7.56 4.84 9.74
CA TYR A 104 9.00 4.89 9.99
C TYR A 104 9.75 3.77 9.25
N GLU A 105 9.06 2.68 8.88
CA GLU A 105 9.62 1.46 8.30
C GLU A 105 10.44 1.75 7.04
N TRP A 106 9.96 2.64 6.18
CA TRP A 106 10.70 3.04 4.97
C TRP A 106 11.66 4.20 5.18
N ARG A 107 11.48 5.05 6.21
CA ARG A 107 12.43 6.13 6.52
C ARG A 107 13.71 5.61 7.14
N ASP A 108 13.61 4.59 7.99
CA ASP A 108 14.72 4.05 8.77
C ASP A 108 15.22 2.71 8.20
N HIS A 109 14.81 2.39 6.94
CA HIS A 109 15.17 1.19 6.18
C HIS A 109 15.02 -0.09 7.01
N VAL A 110 13.86 -0.23 7.69
CA VAL A 110 13.56 -1.38 8.53
C VAL A 110 13.46 -2.64 7.69
N ARG A 111 14.18 -3.68 8.10
CA ARG A 111 14.25 -4.96 7.43
C ARG A 111 13.84 -6.09 8.36
N TYR A 112 13.21 -7.09 7.80
CA TYR A 112 12.73 -8.26 8.52
C TYR A 112 13.31 -9.52 7.90
N ARG A 113 13.63 -10.52 8.73
CA ARG A 113 13.99 -11.87 8.30
C ARG A 113 13.54 -12.89 9.33
N CYS A 114 13.50 -14.15 8.96
CA CYS A 114 13.12 -15.22 9.86
C CYS A 114 14.18 -16.30 9.91
N VAL A 115 14.45 -16.81 11.09
CA VAL A 115 15.24 -18.01 11.32
C VAL A 115 14.27 -19.15 11.65
N VAL A 116 14.37 -20.23 10.90
CA VAL A 116 13.59 -21.47 11.11
C VAL A 116 14.48 -22.49 11.81
N PHE A 117 13.97 -23.04 12.89
CA PHE A 117 14.62 -24.15 13.62
C PHE A 117 13.80 -25.42 13.44
N ASP A 118 14.48 -26.55 13.28
CA ASP A 118 13.85 -27.86 13.33
C ASP A 118 13.98 -28.50 14.73
N ALA A 119 13.32 -29.63 14.96
CA ALA A 119 13.32 -30.32 16.25
C ALA A 119 14.68 -30.94 16.65
N ASP A 120 15.60 -31.09 15.73
CA ASP A 120 16.95 -31.60 15.99
C ASP A 120 17.98 -30.47 16.20
N GLY A 121 17.53 -29.20 16.17
CA GLY A 121 18.38 -28.03 16.39
C GLY A 121 19.05 -27.51 15.10
N GLY A 122 18.71 -28.08 13.95
CA GLY A 122 19.08 -27.52 12.64
C GLY A 122 18.41 -26.15 12.45
N SER A 123 19.08 -25.23 11.76
CA SER A 123 18.49 -23.90 11.49
C SER A 123 18.83 -23.42 10.09
N ILE A 124 17.91 -22.62 9.53
CA ILE A 124 18.07 -21.94 8.24
C ILE A 124 17.42 -20.56 8.30
N GLN A 125 17.98 -19.58 7.60
CA GLN A 125 17.54 -18.19 7.61
C GLN A 125 16.98 -17.78 6.25
N THR A 126 15.94 -16.93 6.25
CA THR A 126 15.39 -16.35 5.03
C THR A 126 16.27 -15.20 4.49
N GLN A 127 15.99 -14.78 3.27
CA GLN A 127 16.40 -13.47 2.81
C GLN A 127 15.74 -12.39 3.68
N ALA A 128 16.39 -11.22 3.77
CA ALA A 128 15.80 -10.05 4.38
C ALA A 128 14.76 -9.44 3.41
N VAL A 129 13.69 -8.92 3.98
CA VAL A 129 12.62 -8.21 3.28
C VAL A 129 12.37 -6.87 3.95
N GLU A 130 11.78 -5.95 3.22
CA GLU A 130 11.49 -4.60 3.67
C GLU A 130 10.06 -4.20 3.31
N ILE A 131 9.58 -3.15 3.97
CA ILE A 131 8.31 -2.50 3.65
C ILE A 131 8.67 -1.17 3.00
N SER A 132 8.19 -0.93 1.79
CA SER A 132 8.34 0.34 1.08
C SER A 132 7.04 1.14 1.09
N GLU A 133 7.15 2.46 0.97
CA GLU A 133 5.98 3.35 0.91
C GLU A 133 5.15 3.05 -0.35
N LYS A 134 3.88 2.77 -0.16
CA LYS A 134 2.93 2.63 -1.26
C LYS A 134 2.60 4.01 -1.81
N VAL A 135 3.24 4.38 -2.91
CA VAL A 135 2.95 5.62 -3.62
C VAL A 135 1.67 5.46 -4.42
N MET A 136 0.58 6.07 -3.95
CA MET A 136 -0.66 6.17 -4.73
C MET A 136 -0.50 7.28 -5.77
N SER A 137 -0.81 6.97 -7.03
CA SER A 137 -0.79 7.99 -8.10
C SER A 137 -1.70 9.17 -7.76
N LEU A 138 -1.19 10.39 -7.95
CA LEU A 138 -1.96 11.60 -7.77
C LEU A 138 -3.17 11.59 -8.72
N SER A 139 -4.35 11.79 -8.19
CA SER A 139 -5.58 11.92 -8.96
C SER A 139 -6.47 13.01 -8.39
N VAL A 140 -7.29 13.62 -9.26
CA VAL A 140 -8.23 14.67 -8.90
C VAL A 140 -9.63 14.30 -9.36
N SER A 141 -10.63 14.63 -8.56
CA SER A 141 -12.05 14.40 -8.86
C SER A 141 -12.90 15.58 -8.38
N THR A 142 -14.12 15.64 -8.89
CA THR A 142 -15.13 16.62 -8.45
C THR A 142 -16.51 15.97 -8.46
N GLN A 143 -17.41 16.45 -7.63
CA GLN A 143 -18.83 16.06 -7.66
C GLN A 143 -19.58 16.74 -8.79
N GLN A 144 -19.13 17.93 -9.23
CA GLN A 144 -19.80 18.71 -10.26
C GLN A 144 -18.77 19.48 -11.10
N SER A 145 -18.62 19.08 -12.35
CA SER A 145 -17.74 19.74 -13.34
C SER A 145 -18.44 20.80 -14.20
N VAL A 146 -19.78 20.85 -14.19
CA VAL A 146 -20.58 21.82 -14.93
C VAL A 146 -21.51 22.54 -13.96
N VAL A 147 -21.42 23.86 -13.91
CA VAL A 147 -22.32 24.71 -13.11
C VAL A 147 -23.07 25.65 -14.04
N GLN A 148 -24.39 25.73 -13.84
CA GLN A 148 -25.26 26.68 -14.53
C GLN A 148 -25.72 27.76 -13.56
N ALA A 149 -25.40 29.00 -13.85
CA ALA A 149 -25.71 30.12 -12.97
C ALA A 149 -26.18 31.39 -13.75
N THR A 150 -26.77 32.33 -13.05
CA THR A 150 -27.16 33.62 -13.58
C THR A 150 -26.14 34.70 -13.25
N ASN A 151 -26.05 35.75 -14.06
CA ASN A 151 -25.19 36.89 -13.81
C ASN A 151 -25.42 37.47 -12.40
N GLY A 152 -24.36 37.70 -11.64
CA GLY A 152 -24.34 38.22 -10.27
C GLY A 152 -24.48 37.12 -9.18
N GLU A 153 -24.78 35.90 -9.54
CA GLU A 153 -24.83 34.76 -8.62
C GLU A 153 -23.41 34.35 -8.15
N GLN A 154 -23.32 33.78 -6.96
CA GLN A 154 -22.07 33.27 -6.44
C GLN A 154 -22.09 31.74 -6.49
N VAL A 155 -21.05 31.15 -7.08
CA VAL A 155 -20.88 29.70 -7.23
C VAL A 155 -19.48 29.31 -6.83
N SER A 156 -19.26 28.00 -6.61
CA SER A 156 -17.91 27.46 -6.41
C SER A 156 -17.68 26.18 -7.18
N PHE A 157 -16.43 25.95 -7.54
CA PHE A 157 -15.90 24.67 -8.00
C PHE A 157 -15.01 24.07 -6.92
N GLN A 158 -15.18 22.79 -6.64
CA GLN A 158 -14.40 22.09 -5.63
C GLN A 158 -13.71 20.87 -6.21
N ILE A 159 -12.45 20.68 -5.85
CA ILE A 159 -11.64 19.52 -6.18
C ILE A 159 -11.37 18.67 -4.94
N THR A 160 -11.51 17.36 -5.10
CA THR A 160 -11.02 16.36 -4.16
C THR A 160 -9.76 15.73 -4.73
N VAL A 161 -8.69 15.72 -3.94
CA VAL A 161 -7.40 15.12 -4.28
C VAL A 161 -7.28 13.78 -3.59
N SER A 162 -6.75 12.78 -4.31
CA SER A 162 -6.40 11.49 -3.75
C SER A 162 -5.06 11.01 -4.30
N GLY A 163 -4.27 10.31 -3.48
CA GLY A 163 -2.93 9.89 -3.83
C GLY A 163 -1.94 11.06 -3.94
N GLY A 164 -0.77 10.81 -4.51
CA GLY A 164 0.36 11.74 -4.51
C GLY A 164 0.90 11.98 -3.11
N LYS A 165 1.82 12.92 -2.98
CA LYS A 165 2.47 13.28 -1.71
C LYS A 165 2.13 14.70 -1.28
N ALA A 166 1.47 14.84 -0.12
CA ALA A 166 1.18 16.16 0.45
C ALA A 166 2.48 16.88 0.89
N PRO A 167 2.50 18.24 0.92
CA PRO A 167 1.39 19.16 0.65
C PRO A 167 1.11 19.36 -0.85
N TYR A 168 -0.15 19.63 -1.17
CA TYR A 168 -0.57 19.92 -2.54
C TYR A 168 -0.57 21.41 -2.82
N GLN A 169 -0.18 21.79 -4.04
CA GLN A 169 -0.30 23.12 -4.59
C GLN A 169 -1.42 23.15 -5.62
N TYR A 170 -2.21 24.23 -5.63
CA TYR A 170 -3.34 24.41 -6.53
C TYR A 170 -3.11 25.63 -7.42
N GLU A 171 -3.39 25.50 -8.71
CA GLU A 171 -3.36 26.62 -9.65
C GLU A 171 -4.63 26.59 -10.51
N TRP A 172 -5.50 27.60 -10.28
CA TRP A 172 -6.69 27.81 -11.08
C TRP A 172 -6.43 28.79 -12.21
N THR A 173 -6.93 28.44 -13.40
CA THR A 173 -6.88 29.26 -14.60
C THR A 173 -8.25 29.27 -15.26
N ARG A 174 -8.54 30.25 -16.09
CA ARG A 174 -9.78 30.34 -16.87
C ARG A 174 -9.53 30.55 -18.36
N ALA A 175 -10.48 30.14 -19.19
CA ALA A 175 -10.50 30.39 -20.63
C ALA A 175 -11.90 30.80 -21.08
N SER A 176 -12.00 31.80 -21.96
CA SER A 176 -13.24 32.12 -22.66
C SER A 176 -13.60 30.98 -23.63
N ILE A 177 -14.91 30.79 -23.84
CA ILE A 177 -15.39 29.84 -24.86
C ILE A 177 -15.20 30.50 -26.24
N PRO A 178 -14.41 29.92 -27.15
CA PRO A 178 -14.21 30.51 -28.47
C PRO A 178 -15.49 30.45 -29.30
N GLU A 179 -15.94 31.57 -29.85
CA GLU A 179 -17.14 31.63 -30.70
C GLU A 179 -17.04 30.76 -31.98
N ASN A 180 -15.84 30.45 -32.45
CA ASN A 180 -15.60 29.74 -33.70
C ASN A 180 -14.88 28.39 -33.56
N GLY A 181 -14.96 27.75 -32.38
CA GLY A 181 -14.38 26.42 -32.17
C GLY A 181 -12.83 26.39 -32.15
N GLY A 182 -12.18 27.52 -31.82
CA GLY A 182 -10.74 27.62 -31.69
C GLY A 182 -10.19 26.93 -30.44
N TYR A 183 -8.84 26.92 -30.30
CA TYR A 183 -8.18 26.34 -29.14
C TYR A 183 -8.43 27.17 -27.88
N LEU A 184 -8.73 26.50 -26.75
CA LEU A 184 -8.85 27.10 -25.44
C LEU A 184 -7.46 27.61 -24.99
N ARG A 185 -7.41 28.88 -24.61
CA ARG A 185 -6.23 29.48 -23.94
C ARG A 185 -6.58 29.80 -22.52
N PHE A 186 -5.91 29.15 -21.59
CA PHE A 186 -6.10 29.37 -20.16
C PHE A 186 -5.19 30.49 -19.67
N PHE A 187 -5.76 31.42 -18.95
CA PHE A 187 -5.09 32.58 -18.35
C PHE A 187 -5.21 32.49 -16.83
N LYS A 188 -4.24 33.07 -16.17
CA LYS A 188 -4.24 33.19 -14.73
C LYS A 188 -5.43 34.06 -14.28
N ILE A 189 -6.00 33.67 -13.14
CA ILE A 189 -7.09 34.41 -12.51
C ILE A 189 -6.47 35.40 -11.53
N ASP A 190 -6.67 36.69 -11.73
CA ASP A 190 -6.08 37.79 -10.95
C ASP A 190 -7.08 38.93 -10.65
N ASP A 191 -8.38 38.67 -10.80
CA ASP A 191 -9.45 39.63 -10.54
C ASP A 191 -10.20 39.35 -9.22
N GLU A 192 -10.97 40.37 -8.76
CA GLU A 192 -11.69 40.37 -7.49
C GLU A 192 -13.02 39.59 -7.51
N ASP A 193 -13.49 39.15 -8.69
CA ASP A 193 -14.66 38.28 -8.81
C ASP A 193 -14.36 36.82 -8.48
N HIS A 194 -13.10 36.49 -8.22
CA HIS A 194 -12.64 35.13 -7.91
C HIS A 194 -11.89 35.10 -6.57
N ALA A 195 -12.11 34.04 -5.80
CA ALA A 195 -11.37 33.77 -4.56
C ALA A 195 -11.00 32.29 -4.46
N GLY A 196 -9.88 31.98 -3.80
CA GLY A 196 -9.44 30.59 -3.60
C GLY A 196 -8.52 30.04 -4.70
N GLN A 197 -7.90 30.89 -5.53
CA GLN A 197 -7.07 30.48 -6.68
C GLN A 197 -5.89 29.57 -6.32
N LYS A 198 -5.55 29.46 -5.05
CA LYS A 198 -4.47 28.62 -4.50
C LYS A 198 -4.97 27.52 -3.55
N THR A 199 -6.27 27.26 -3.56
CA THR A 199 -6.92 26.26 -2.70
C THR A 199 -7.67 25.23 -3.53
N ASN A 200 -8.19 24.20 -2.88
CA ASN A 200 -9.01 23.17 -3.52
C ASN A 200 -10.42 23.66 -3.89
N GLU A 201 -10.76 24.88 -3.59
CA GLU A 201 -12.05 25.50 -3.92
C GLU A 201 -11.86 26.87 -4.56
N LEU A 202 -12.48 27.09 -5.72
CA LEU A 202 -12.55 28.36 -6.40
C LEU A 202 -13.96 28.91 -6.28
N SER A 203 -14.11 30.05 -5.59
CA SER A 203 -15.36 30.82 -5.53
C SER A 203 -15.40 31.86 -6.62
N ILE A 204 -16.54 32.01 -7.29
CA ILE A 204 -16.72 32.86 -8.49
C ILE A 204 -17.96 33.69 -8.33
N ARG A 205 -17.84 35.01 -8.53
CA ARG A 205 -18.97 35.90 -8.79
C ARG A 205 -19.24 35.88 -10.29
N VAL A 206 -20.38 35.34 -10.67
CA VAL A 206 -20.73 35.06 -12.07
C VAL A 206 -20.92 36.33 -12.87
N GLY A 207 -20.17 36.51 -13.95
CA GLY A 207 -20.31 37.57 -14.93
C GLY A 207 -21.37 37.27 -16.01
N SER A 208 -21.31 37.98 -17.12
CA SER A 208 -22.24 37.81 -18.26
C SER A 208 -21.81 36.72 -19.23
N GLU A 209 -20.54 36.31 -19.20
CA GLU A 209 -19.94 35.40 -20.17
C GLU A 209 -19.70 34.03 -19.57
N PRO A 210 -19.88 32.95 -20.33
CA PRO A 210 -19.51 31.61 -19.93
C PRO A 210 -18.00 31.39 -20.01
N TYR A 211 -17.45 30.58 -19.10
CA TYR A 211 -16.02 30.28 -19.04
C TYR A 211 -15.77 28.78 -18.80
N TYR A 212 -14.62 28.33 -19.30
CA TYR A 212 -13.96 27.13 -18.80
C TYR A 212 -12.99 27.50 -17.69
N TYR A 213 -12.94 26.69 -16.65
CA TYR A 213 -11.96 26.79 -15.58
C TYR A 213 -11.14 25.50 -15.55
N ARG A 214 -9.86 25.64 -15.22
CA ARG A 214 -8.98 24.48 -15.04
C ARG A 214 -8.23 24.65 -13.74
N CYS A 215 -8.21 23.60 -12.93
CA CYS A 215 -7.31 23.51 -11.78
C CYS A 215 -6.24 22.47 -12.08
N VAL A 216 -4.99 22.86 -11.88
CA VAL A 216 -3.83 21.97 -11.84
C VAL A 216 -3.46 21.79 -10.38
N VAL A 217 -3.36 20.54 -9.93
CA VAL A 217 -2.88 20.18 -8.59
C VAL A 217 -1.51 19.55 -8.76
N THR A 218 -0.54 20.06 -7.99
CA THR A 218 0.83 19.53 -7.98
C THR A 218 1.16 19.07 -6.58
N ASP A 219 1.67 17.87 -6.45
CA ASP A 219 2.10 17.29 -5.18
C ASP A 219 3.52 17.73 -4.76
N ALA A 220 3.99 17.30 -3.60
CA ALA A 220 5.31 17.65 -3.07
C ALA A 220 6.48 17.08 -3.89
N GLU A 221 6.25 16.09 -4.73
CA GLU A 221 7.25 15.47 -5.62
C GLU A 221 7.23 16.06 -7.04
N GLY A 222 6.32 17.03 -7.30
CA GLY A 222 6.17 17.68 -8.59
C GLY A 222 5.28 16.94 -9.59
N THR A 223 4.62 15.86 -9.17
CA THR A 223 3.61 15.18 -9.98
C THR A 223 2.35 16.04 -10.06
N SER A 224 1.75 16.14 -11.25
CA SER A 224 0.58 16.99 -11.47
C SER A 224 -0.59 16.22 -12.04
N ALA A 225 -1.79 16.60 -11.60
CA ALA A 225 -3.07 16.16 -12.16
C ALA A 225 -3.97 17.38 -12.39
N GLU A 226 -4.85 17.34 -13.38
CA GLU A 226 -5.71 18.47 -13.71
C GLU A 226 -7.16 18.09 -13.91
N MET A 227 -8.05 19.06 -13.67
CA MET A 227 -9.48 18.96 -13.93
C MET A 227 -10.01 20.25 -14.56
N THR A 228 -10.92 20.09 -15.54
CA THR A 228 -11.59 21.19 -16.21
C THR A 228 -13.05 21.28 -15.76
N PHE A 229 -13.54 22.51 -15.61
CA PHE A 229 -14.90 22.84 -15.22
C PHE A 229 -15.52 23.78 -16.24
N THR A 230 -16.84 23.75 -16.34
CA THR A 230 -17.61 24.62 -17.23
C THR A 230 -18.60 25.46 -16.43
N LEU A 231 -18.57 26.77 -16.63
CA LEU A 231 -19.59 27.70 -16.16
C LEU A 231 -20.47 28.09 -17.33
N GLU A 232 -21.74 27.73 -17.28
CA GLU A 232 -22.77 28.08 -18.25
C GLU A 232 -23.65 29.17 -17.69
N ILE A 233 -23.98 30.18 -18.51
CA ILE A 233 -24.85 31.29 -18.10
C ILE A 233 -26.30 30.95 -18.46
N LYS A 234 -27.18 30.93 -17.46
CA LYS A 234 -28.61 30.79 -17.66
C LYS A 234 -29.19 32.11 -18.18
N PRO A 235 -30.06 32.12 -19.21
CA PRO A 235 -30.76 33.30 -19.62
C PRO A 235 -31.64 33.80 -18.46
N ARG A 236 -31.65 35.11 -18.22
CA ARG A 236 -32.61 35.70 -17.27
C ARG A 236 -34.02 35.30 -17.70
N ARG A 237 -34.81 34.74 -16.79
CA ARG A 237 -36.25 34.57 -17.03
C ARG A 237 -36.83 35.92 -17.42
N ALA A 238 -37.40 36.04 -18.62
CA ALA A 238 -38.20 37.21 -19.00
C ALA A 238 -39.30 37.37 -17.97
N MET A 239 -39.36 38.53 -17.32
CA MET A 239 -40.50 38.84 -16.45
C MET A 239 -41.76 38.81 -17.33
N PRO A 240 -42.82 38.13 -16.91
CA PRO A 240 -44.10 38.21 -17.64
C PRO A 240 -44.49 39.68 -17.70
N ASN A 241 -44.78 40.18 -18.93
CA ASN A 241 -45.24 41.53 -19.18
C ASN A 241 -46.44 41.83 -18.28
N ARG A 242 -46.22 42.68 -17.28
CA ARG A 242 -47.24 43.15 -16.35
C ARG A 242 -47.94 44.40 -16.95
N TRP A 243 -48.43 44.25 -18.17
CA TRP A 243 -49.36 45.20 -18.77
C TRP A 243 -50.63 44.47 -19.11
N GLY A 244 -51.52 44.30 -18.11
CA GLY A 244 -52.92 44.05 -18.34
C GLY A 244 -53.52 45.25 -19.09
N SER A 245 -54.08 44.98 -20.23
CA SER A 245 -54.97 45.88 -20.95
C SER A 245 -56.11 46.39 -20.05
N GLY A 246 -56.13 47.72 -19.81
CA GLY A 246 -57.34 48.42 -19.42
C GLY A 246 -58.24 48.71 -20.61
#